data_5b088b7413d9e1f520fe1bf11c3cbd7f
#
_entry.id   5b088b7413d9e1f520fe1bf11c3cbd7f
#
_cell.length_a   1.000
_cell.length_b   1.000
_cell.length_c   1.000
_cell.angle_alpha   90.00
_cell.angle_beta   90.00
_cell.angle_gamma   90.00
#
_symmetry.space_group_name_H-M   'P 1'
#
loop_
_entity.id
_entity.type
_entity.pdbx_description
1 polymer ?
#
loop_
_entity_poly.entity_id
_entity_poly.type
_entity_poly.pdbx_seq_one_letter_code
_entity_poly.pdbx_strand_id
1 'polypeptide(L)'
;MYIMYMPEVWFDSVAEGRSHLRELLDAAAQGFPAGMRRDNAGFAIVDAARLRRLLAVRSGHAEIVAEADGWSIVVPGIPVAADGETLPEATAEMIDALREYAADWMDRLHVAPNRELVARPTVELSSDNELADWLAAGQLAARP
;
A
#
# COMPACT_ATOMS: atom_id res chain seq x y z
N MET A 1 -19.92 -26.33 19.79
CA MET A 1 -19.33 -25.39 18.81
C MET A 1 -18.20 -24.61 19.48
N TYR A 2 -17.01 -24.71 18.93
CA TYR A 2 -15.86 -23.97 19.46
C TYR A 2 -15.89 -22.53 18.94
N ILE A 3 -16.16 -21.58 19.83
CA ILE A 3 -15.91 -20.18 19.49
C ILE A 3 -14.43 -19.94 19.82
N MET A 4 -13.62 -19.82 18.77
CA MET A 4 -12.22 -19.50 18.98
C MET A 4 -12.12 -18.06 19.45
N TYR A 5 -11.73 -17.89 20.71
CA TYR A 5 -11.47 -16.55 21.25
C TYR A 5 -10.22 -16.01 20.56
N MET A 6 -10.40 -14.95 19.80
CA MET A 6 -9.28 -14.24 19.19
C MET A 6 -8.68 -13.29 20.22
N PRO A 7 -7.45 -13.52 20.65
CA PRO A 7 -6.85 -12.60 21.62
C PRO A 7 -6.64 -11.23 21.00
N GLU A 8 -7.16 -10.24 21.67
CA GLU A 8 -6.94 -8.84 21.35
C GLU A 8 -5.90 -8.30 22.32
N VAL A 9 -4.83 -7.71 21.83
CA VAL A 9 -3.81 -7.06 22.64
C VAL A 9 -3.95 -5.55 22.48
N TRP A 10 -4.60 -4.93 23.45
CA TRP A 10 -4.91 -3.51 23.43
C TRP A 10 -4.62 -2.87 24.78
N PHE A 11 -3.92 -1.76 24.77
CA PHE A 11 -3.56 -1.03 25.98
C PHE A 11 -4.14 0.38 25.95
N ASP A 12 -4.52 0.89 27.12
CA ASP A 12 -5.18 2.18 27.26
C ASP A 12 -4.24 3.37 27.32
N SER A 13 -2.93 3.11 27.32
CA SER A 13 -1.93 4.18 27.34
C SER A 13 -0.69 3.80 26.55
N VAL A 14 0.06 4.81 26.13
CA VAL A 14 1.35 4.61 25.43
C VAL A 14 2.36 3.97 26.38
N ALA A 15 2.34 4.34 27.66
CA ALA A 15 3.26 3.77 28.65
C ALA A 15 3.06 2.26 28.81
N GLU A 16 1.79 1.80 28.90
CA GLU A 16 1.47 0.38 28.95
C GLU A 16 1.86 -0.32 27.66
N GLY A 17 1.51 0.25 26.52
CA GLY A 17 1.85 -0.31 25.21
C GLY A 17 3.35 -0.47 25.05
N ARG A 18 4.12 0.51 25.46
CA ARG A 18 5.59 0.47 25.39
C ARG A 18 6.15 -0.66 26.26
N SER A 19 5.60 -0.86 27.45
CA SER A 19 6.02 -1.93 28.37
C SER A 19 5.71 -3.32 27.82
N HIS A 20 4.74 -3.42 26.89
CA HIS A 20 4.29 -4.68 26.33
C HIS A 20 4.50 -4.73 24.80
N LEU A 21 5.52 -4.03 24.32
CA LEU A 21 5.76 -3.89 22.87
C LEU A 21 5.94 -5.24 22.17
N ARG A 22 6.64 -6.18 22.82
CA ARG A 22 6.84 -7.52 22.25
C ARG A 22 5.51 -8.24 22.03
N GLU A 23 4.60 -8.16 23.00
CA GLU A 23 3.27 -8.75 22.88
C GLU A 23 2.47 -8.13 21.75
N LEU A 24 2.56 -6.81 21.59
CA LEU A 24 1.91 -6.10 20.49
C LEU A 24 2.43 -6.55 19.13
N LEU A 25 3.75 -6.65 18.99
CA LEU A 25 4.37 -7.09 17.74
C LEU A 25 4.05 -8.55 17.44
N ASP A 26 4.06 -9.43 18.46
CA ASP A 26 3.72 -10.84 18.28
C ASP A 26 2.25 -11.01 17.83
N ALA A 27 1.35 -10.25 18.44
CA ALA A 27 -0.07 -10.26 18.06
C ALA A 27 -0.26 -9.77 16.64
N ALA A 28 0.40 -8.67 16.26
CA ALA A 28 0.33 -8.12 14.91
C ALA A 28 0.89 -9.11 13.88
N ALA A 29 1.99 -9.79 14.20
CA ALA A 29 2.58 -10.80 13.32
C ALA A 29 1.62 -11.96 13.05
N GLN A 30 0.79 -12.31 14.01
CA GLN A 30 -0.22 -13.36 13.86
C GLN A 30 -1.53 -12.86 13.23
N GLY A 31 -1.65 -11.57 13.00
CA GLY A 31 -2.85 -10.98 12.42
C GLY A 31 -3.96 -10.68 13.42
N PHE A 32 -3.64 -10.71 14.72
CA PHE A 32 -4.60 -10.33 15.76
C PHE A 32 -4.64 -8.82 15.94
N PRO A 33 -5.78 -8.26 16.38
CA PRO A 33 -5.84 -6.84 16.71
C PRO A 33 -4.83 -6.47 17.78
N ALA A 34 -4.02 -5.46 17.50
CA ALA A 34 -3.00 -4.98 18.43
C ALA A 34 -2.93 -3.46 18.37
N GLY A 35 -2.85 -2.81 19.51
CA GLY A 35 -2.75 -1.36 19.50
C GLY A 35 -2.78 -0.75 20.88
N MET A 36 -2.85 0.58 20.90
CA MET A 36 -2.88 1.35 22.14
C MET A 36 -3.62 2.66 21.94
N ARG A 37 -4.04 3.24 23.03
CA ARG A 37 -4.66 4.56 23.02
C ARG A 37 -3.66 5.63 23.41
N ARG A 38 -3.77 6.75 22.77
CA ARG A 38 -3.12 7.99 23.16
C ARG A 38 -4.17 9.08 23.10
N ASP A 39 -4.44 9.69 24.26
CA ASP A 39 -5.54 10.64 24.41
C ASP A 39 -6.87 9.99 23.98
N ASN A 40 -7.60 10.57 23.06
CA ASN A 40 -8.86 10.02 22.55
C ASN A 40 -8.71 9.22 21.26
N ALA A 41 -7.48 8.99 20.80
CA ALA A 41 -7.22 8.30 19.56
C ALA A 41 -6.69 6.88 19.81
N GLY A 42 -7.17 5.93 19.00
CA GLY A 42 -6.66 4.57 18.95
C GLY A 42 -5.63 4.43 17.84
N PHE A 43 -4.55 3.72 18.14
CA PHE A 43 -3.49 3.42 17.17
C PHE A 43 -3.30 1.92 17.08
N ALA A 44 -3.36 1.39 15.88
CA ALA A 44 -3.18 -0.04 15.64
C ALA A 44 -1.79 -0.33 15.08
N ILE A 45 -1.25 -1.47 15.49
CA ILE A 45 -0.02 -2.01 14.93
C ILE A 45 -0.42 -3.15 14.00
N VAL A 46 0.05 -3.10 12.78
CA VAL A 46 -0.27 -4.09 11.75
C VAL A 46 1.03 -4.57 11.11
N ASP A 47 1.14 -5.86 10.88
CA ASP A 47 2.23 -6.43 10.11
C ASP A 47 2.27 -5.76 8.72
N ALA A 48 3.44 -5.27 8.34
CA ALA A 48 3.61 -4.51 7.10
C ALA A 48 3.20 -5.29 5.85
N ALA A 49 3.50 -6.59 5.80
CA ALA A 49 3.10 -7.42 4.66
C ALA A 49 1.59 -7.55 4.53
N ARG A 50 0.88 -7.68 5.65
CA ARG A 50 -0.59 -7.71 5.65
C ARG A 50 -1.18 -6.37 5.22
N LEU A 51 -0.63 -5.28 5.76
CA LEU A 51 -1.07 -3.93 5.40
C LEU A 51 -0.87 -3.69 3.91
N ARG A 52 0.30 -4.06 3.38
CA ARG A 52 0.57 -3.94 1.94
C ARG A 52 -0.47 -4.67 1.10
N ARG A 53 -0.79 -5.91 1.46
CA ARG A 53 -1.79 -6.70 0.72
C ARG A 53 -3.18 -6.06 0.75
N LEU A 54 -3.60 -5.58 1.91
CA LEU A 54 -4.88 -4.90 2.06
C LEU A 54 -4.94 -3.62 1.22
N LEU A 55 -3.89 -2.82 1.26
CA LEU A 55 -3.81 -1.58 0.51
C LEU A 55 -3.73 -1.82 -1.00
N ALA A 56 -2.99 -2.84 -1.42
CA ALA A 56 -2.87 -3.19 -2.84
C ALA A 56 -4.22 -3.53 -3.46
N VAL A 57 -5.09 -4.22 -2.72
CA VAL A 57 -6.45 -4.53 -3.18
C VAL A 57 -7.29 -3.25 -3.30
N ARG A 58 -7.09 -2.30 -2.40
CA ARG A 58 -7.87 -1.07 -2.33
C ARG A 58 -7.35 0.05 -3.22
N SER A 59 -6.10 0.02 -3.60
CA SER A 59 -5.45 1.08 -4.40
C SER A 59 -5.94 1.16 -5.84
N GLY A 60 -6.83 0.28 -6.24
CA GLY A 60 -7.28 0.18 -7.62
C GLY A 60 -6.32 -0.63 -8.48
N HIS A 61 -6.58 -0.64 -9.75
CA HIS A 61 -5.81 -1.42 -10.70
C HIS A 61 -5.16 -0.51 -11.73
N ALA A 62 -3.95 -0.86 -12.14
CA ALA A 62 -3.31 -0.19 -13.26
C ALA A 62 -4.05 -0.51 -14.55
N GLU A 63 -4.09 0.44 -15.45
CA GLU A 63 -4.57 0.24 -16.82
C GLU A 63 -3.36 0.14 -17.73
N ILE A 64 -3.29 -0.95 -18.47
CA ILE A 64 -2.20 -1.23 -19.40
C ILE A 64 -2.74 -1.11 -20.80
N VAL A 65 -2.18 -0.21 -21.58
CA VAL A 65 -2.63 0.08 -22.94
C VAL A 65 -1.53 -0.28 -23.91
N ALA A 66 -1.84 -1.16 -24.86
CA ALA A 66 -0.97 -1.44 -25.99
C ALA A 66 -1.21 -0.36 -27.05
N GLU A 67 -0.14 0.29 -27.46
CA GLU A 67 -0.16 1.31 -28.50
C GLU A 67 0.61 0.86 -29.73
N ALA A 68 0.50 1.60 -30.84
CA ALA A 68 1.20 1.27 -32.08
C ALA A 68 2.72 1.20 -31.88
N ASP A 69 3.26 2.08 -31.04
CA ASP A 69 4.70 2.23 -30.83
C ASP A 69 5.18 1.70 -29.49
N GLY A 70 4.35 1.01 -28.74
CA GLY A 70 4.74 0.51 -27.43
C GLY A 70 3.60 0.32 -26.44
N TRP A 71 3.88 0.60 -25.18
CA TRP A 71 2.97 0.37 -24.08
C TRP A 71 2.88 1.59 -23.18
N SER A 72 1.69 1.84 -22.67
CA SER A 72 1.45 2.86 -21.63
C SER A 72 0.83 2.22 -20.41
N ILE A 73 1.21 2.72 -19.24
CA ILE A 73 0.63 2.29 -17.98
C ILE A 73 0.14 3.53 -17.25
N VAL A 74 -1.11 3.48 -16.76
CA VAL A 74 -1.69 4.51 -15.91
C VAL A 74 -2.36 3.85 -14.72
N VAL A 75 -2.32 4.54 -13.58
CA VAL A 75 -3.07 4.13 -12.40
C VAL A 75 -4.13 5.19 -12.14
N PRO A 76 -5.43 4.87 -12.35
CA PRO A 76 -6.47 5.86 -12.14
C PRO A 76 -6.44 6.44 -10.71
N GLY A 77 -6.48 7.76 -10.62
CA GLY A 77 -6.44 8.47 -9.35
C GLY A 77 -5.05 8.86 -8.88
N ILE A 78 -4.00 8.41 -9.56
CA ILE A 78 -2.63 8.85 -9.34
C ILE A 78 -2.17 9.60 -10.59
N PRO A 79 -1.65 10.83 -10.46
CA PRO A 79 -1.30 11.64 -11.63
C PRO A 79 0.06 11.29 -12.21
N VAL A 80 0.34 10.01 -12.40
CA VAL A 80 1.56 9.53 -13.06
C VAL A 80 1.20 8.53 -14.13
N ALA A 81 1.97 8.54 -15.19
CA ALA A 81 1.85 7.60 -16.31
C ALA A 81 3.25 7.28 -16.80
N ALA A 82 3.41 6.14 -17.42
CA ALA A 82 4.69 5.73 -17.98
C ALA A 82 4.49 5.01 -19.32
N ASP A 83 5.45 5.21 -20.21
CA ASP A 83 5.48 4.59 -21.52
C ASP A 83 6.78 3.81 -21.68
N GLY A 84 6.75 2.85 -22.61
CA GLY A 84 7.94 2.10 -22.98
C GLY A 84 7.70 1.38 -24.31
N GLU A 85 8.78 1.05 -25.00
CA GLU A 85 8.69 0.26 -26.24
C GLU A 85 8.22 -1.16 -25.96
N THR A 86 8.58 -1.68 -24.78
CA THR A 86 8.15 -2.98 -24.31
C THR A 86 7.39 -2.81 -23.00
N LEU A 87 6.59 -3.81 -22.64
CA LEU A 87 5.88 -3.79 -21.37
C LEU A 87 6.82 -3.78 -20.15
N PRO A 88 7.93 -4.56 -20.14
CA PRO A 88 8.90 -4.45 -19.06
C PRO A 88 9.51 -3.06 -18.89
N GLU A 89 9.79 -2.37 -20.01
CA GLU A 89 10.30 -0.99 -19.95
C GLU A 89 9.27 -0.03 -19.37
N ALA A 90 8.02 -0.10 -19.85
CA ALA A 90 6.94 0.73 -19.30
C ALA A 90 6.72 0.46 -17.81
N THR A 91 6.82 -0.80 -17.39
CA THR A 91 6.70 -1.19 -15.99
C THR A 91 7.82 -0.59 -15.14
N ALA A 92 9.06 -0.68 -15.61
CA ALA A 92 10.21 -0.10 -14.89
C ALA A 92 10.07 1.43 -14.77
N GLU A 93 9.69 2.10 -15.85
CA GLU A 93 9.44 3.53 -15.83
C GLU A 93 8.31 3.92 -14.88
N MET A 94 7.25 3.10 -14.84
CA MET A 94 6.13 3.36 -13.93
C MET A 94 6.53 3.18 -12.47
N ILE A 95 7.35 2.19 -12.15
CA ILE A 95 7.86 2.00 -10.80
C ILE A 95 8.68 3.21 -10.37
N ASP A 96 9.58 3.71 -11.22
CA ASP A 96 10.37 4.90 -10.94
C ASP A 96 9.48 6.12 -10.73
N ALA A 97 8.47 6.29 -11.58
CA ALA A 97 7.52 7.40 -11.46
C ALA A 97 6.71 7.33 -10.16
N LEU A 98 6.29 6.13 -9.76
CA LEU A 98 5.57 5.92 -8.49
C LEU A 98 6.46 6.21 -7.29
N ARG A 99 7.73 5.79 -7.33
CA ARG A 99 8.69 6.07 -6.25
C ARG A 99 8.93 7.57 -6.11
N GLU A 100 9.11 8.25 -7.22
CA GLU A 100 9.29 9.70 -7.23
C GLU A 100 8.05 10.42 -6.71
N TYR A 101 6.86 10.00 -7.15
CA TYR A 101 5.60 10.55 -6.67
C TYR A 101 5.43 10.36 -5.16
N ALA A 102 5.74 9.18 -4.65
CA ALA A 102 5.67 8.90 -3.22
C ALA A 102 6.65 9.77 -2.41
N ALA A 103 7.86 10.00 -2.93
CA ALA A 103 8.84 10.87 -2.30
C ALA A 103 8.38 12.34 -2.31
N ASP A 104 7.87 12.83 -3.44
CA ASP A 104 7.34 14.18 -3.56
C ASP A 104 6.15 14.42 -2.65
N TRP A 105 5.35 13.40 -2.39
CA TRP A 105 4.20 13.49 -1.52
C TRP A 105 4.60 13.88 -0.09
N MET A 106 5.74 13.39 0.39
CA MET A 106 6.29 13.77 1.69
C MET A 106 6.55 15.28 1.79
N ASP A 107 7.04 15.87 0.72
CA ASP A 107 7.52 17.26 0.72
C ASP A 107 6.44 18.27 0.37
N ARG A 108 5.52 17.93 -0.54
CA ARG A 108 4.61 18.92 -1.14
C ARG A 108 3.14 18.57 -1.07
N LEU A 109 2.80 17.30 -0.98
CA LEU A 109 1.44 16.82 -1.22
C LEU A 109 0.76 16.21 0.02
N HIS A 110 1.34 16.38 1.20
CA HIS A 110 0.82 15.79 2.44
C HIS A 110 -0.59 16.29 2.82
N VAL A 111 -1.09 17.32 2.17
CA VAL A 111 -2.45 17.83 2.35
C VAL A 111 -3.43 17.30 1.29
N ALA A 112 -2.97 16.40 0.43
CA ALA A 112 -3.76 15.88 -0.68
C ALA A 112 -4.91 14.96 -0.20
N PRO A 113 -5.94 14.74 -1.04
CA PRO A 113 -7.11 13.95 -0.66
C PRO A 113 -6.81 12.50 -0.29
N ASN A 114 -7.73 11.90 0.47
CA ASN A 114 -7.60 10.57 1.08
C ASN A 114 -7.22 9.43 0.15
N ARG A 115 -7.46 9.54 -1.14
CA ARG A 115 -7.09 8.49 -2.12
C ARG A 115 -5.59 8.22 -2.17
N GLU A 116 -4.80 9.26 -1.98
CA GLU A 116 -3.35 9.18 -2.05
C GLU A 116 -2.76 8.57 -0.79
N LEU A 117 -3.50 8.62 0.32
CA LEU A 117 -3.12 7.96 1.56
C LEU A 117 -3.08 6.44 1.41
N VAL A 118 -3.81 5.88 0.45
CA VAL A 118 -3.79 4.44 0.19
C VAL A 118 -2.69 4.08 -0.81
N ALA A 119 -2.57 4.84 -1.88
CA ALA A 119 -1.60 4.57 -2.93
C ALA A 119 -0.15 4.70 -2.46
N ARG A 120 0.15 5.75 -1.73
CA ARG A 120 1.49 6.01 -1.24
C ARG A 120 2.03 4.90 -0.32
N PRO A 121 1.30 4.47 0.74
CA PRO A 121 1.78 3.36 1.56
C PRO A 121 1.97 2.07 0.76
N THR A 122 1.14 1.80 -0.24
CA THR A 122 1.31 0.64 -1.12
C THR A 122 2.67 0.71 -1.81
N VAL A 123 3.03 1.85 -2.37
CA VAL A 123 4.32 2.05 -3.03
C VAL A 123 5.46 1.87 -2.04
N GLU A 124 5.40 2.53 -0.89
CA GLU A 124 6.49 2.50 0.10
C GLU A 124 6.69 1.13 0.75
N LEU A 125 5.62 0.38 0.96
CA LEU A 125 5.68 -0.94 1.59
C LEU A 125 6.01 -2.06 0.61
N SER A 126 6.06 -1.77 -0.69
CA SER A 126 6.29 -2.77 -1.73
C SER A 126 7.71 -2.70 -2.27
N SER A 127 8.29 -3.87 -2.53
CA SER A 127 9.52 -3.98 -3.32
C SER A 127 9.23 -3.68 -4.79
N ASP A 128 10.25 -3.48 -5.61
CA ASP A 128 10.06 -3.29 -7.04
C ASP A 128 9.38 -4.49 -7.70
N ASN A 129 9.72 -5.71 -7.28
CA ASN A 129 9.06 -6.91 -7.78
C ASN A 129 7.59 -6.96 -7.38
N GLU A 130 7.27 -6.58 -6.16
CA GLU A 130 5.89 -6.51 -5.69
C GLU A 130 5.09 -5.44 -6.43
N LEU A 131 5.69 -4.29 -6.72
CA LEU A 131 5.06 -3.26 -7.54
C LEU A 131 4.85 -3.74 -8.97
N ALA A 132 5.82 -4.43 -9.55
CA ALA A 132 5.69 -5.00 -10.88
C ALA A 132 4.52 -5.98 -10.95
N ASP A 133 4.39 -6.86 -9.94
CA ASP A 133 3.28 -7.81 -9.85
C ASP A 133 1.93 -7.09 -9.70
N TRP A 134 1.89 -6.05 -8.88
CA TRP A 134 0.68 -5.25 -8.71
C TRP A 134 0.26 -4.56 -10.00
N LEU A 135 1.21 -4.00 -10.73
CA LEU A 135 0.94 -3.39 -12.05
C LEU A 135 0.47 -4.43 -13.06
N ALA A 136 1.10 -5.61 -13.08
CA ALA A 136 0.74 -6.68 -13.99
C ALA A 136 -0.66 -7.27 -13.71
N ALA A 137 -1.12 -7.22 -12.46
CA ALA A 137 -2.47 -7.62 -12.09
C ALA A 137 -3.53 -6.63 -12.58
N GLY A 138 -3.11 -5.49 -13.11
CA GLY A 138 -3.99 -4.49 -13.68
C GLY A 138 -4.67 -5.00 -14.94
N GLN A 139 -5.80 -4.35 -15.27
CA GLN A 139 -6.56 -4.73 -16.45
C GLN A 139 -5.94 -4.17 -17.71
N LEU A 140 -5.81 -5.01 -18.73
CA LEU A 140 -5.60 -4.54 -20.08
C LEU A 140 -6.81 -3.70 -20.46
N ALA A 141 -6.59 -2.40 -20.73
CA ALA A 141 -7.64 -1.54 -21.22
C ALA A 141 -8.16 -2.07 -22.55
N ALA A 142 -9.48 -1.96 -22.74
CA ALA A 142 -10.11 -2.42 -23.98
C ALA A 142 -9.43 -1.79 -25.18
N ARG A 143 -9.08 -2.63 -26.14
CA ARG A 143 -8.51 -2.14 -27.39
C ARG A 143 -9.56 -1.38 -28.17
N PRO A 144 -9.18 -0.28 -28.77
CA PRO A 144 -10.06 0.37 -29.74
C PRO A 144 -10.32 -0.51 -30.94
#